data_a5f375108ffab3a0be6262f8268d7e99
#
_entry.id   a5f375108ffab3a0be6262f8268d7e99
#
_cell.length_a   1.000
_cell.length_b   1.000
_cell.length_c   1.000
_cell.angle_alpha   90.00
_cell.angle_beta   90.00
_cell.angle_gamma   90.00
#
_symmetry.space_group_name_H-M   'P 1'
#
loop_
_entity.id
_entity.type
_entity.pdbx_description
1 polymer ?
#
loop_
_entity_poly.entity_id
_entity_poly.type
_entity_poly.pdbx_seq_one_letter_code
_entity_poly.pdbx_strand_id
1 'polypeptide(L)' 'MTIDELRILRDLSMTKLCEAAGLSMGAVFKLTRPGAELERAQLGTVMKLAAGLGAVITVDPEGVTIRPQEEAK' A
#
# COMPACT_ATOMS: atom_id res chain seq x y z
N MET A 1 -1.94 9.94 1.35
CA MET A 1 -2.83 8.92 1.95
C MET A 1 -2.00 7.73 2.38
N THR A 2 -2.28 7.15 3.53
CA THR A 2 -1.56 5.98 4.01
C THR A 2 -2.15 4.69 3.45
N ILE A 3 -1.38 3.61 3.56
CA ILE A 3 -1.87 2.29 3.12
C ILE A 3 -3.10 1.88 3.94
N ASP A 4 -3.08 2.16 5.25
CA ASP A 4 -4.21 1.81 6.11
C ASP A 4 -5.47 2.61 5.75
N GLU A 5 -5.31 3.88 5.42
CA GLU A 5 -6.43 4.70 4.95
C GLU A 5 -7.01 4.15 3.64
N LEU A 6 -6.16 3.71 2.71
CA LEU A 6 -6.61 3.07 1.48
C LEU A 6 -7.33 1.76 1.74
N ARG A 7 -6.82 0.97 2.69
CA ARG A 7 -7.45 -0.29 3.07
C ARG A 7 -8.88 -0.05 3.56
N ILE A 8 -9.05 0.96 4.41
CA ILE A 8 -10.36 1.32 4.95
C ILE A 8 -11.27 1.83 3.82
N LEU A 9 -10.73 2.66 2.93
CA LEU A 9 -11.48 3.17 1.78
C LEU A 9 -12.01 2.03 0.90
N ARG A 10 -11.23 0.97 0.73
CA ARG A 10 -11.63 -0.19 -0.08
C ARG A 10 -12.44 -1.22 0.72
N ASP A 11 -12.72 -0.95 2.00
CA ASP A 11 -13.46 -1.86 2.88
C ASP A 11 -12.81 -3.24 2.95
N LEU A 12 -11.49 -3.27 3.07
CA LEU A 12 -10.72 -4.51 3.15
C LEU A 12 -10.25 -4.77 4.56
N SER A 13 -10.43 -6.01 5.04
CA SER A 13 -9.77 -6.44 6.26
C SER A 13 -8.29 -6.68 5.98
N MET A 14 -7.47 -6.79 7.03
CA MET A 14 -6.05 -7.09 6.86
C MET A 14 -5.85 -8.42 6.13
N THR A 15 -6.64 -9.43 6.46
CA THR A 15 -6.57 -10.74 5.80
C THR A 15 -6.88 -10.62 4.31
N LYS A 16 -7.93 -9.88 3.98
CA LYS A 16 -8.33 -9.69 2.58
C LYS A 16 -7.27 -8.91 1.81
N LEU A 17 -6.66 -7.92 2.44
CA LEU A 17 -5.58 -7.17 1.80
C LEU A 17 -4.38 -8.07 1.51
N CYS A 18 -4.00 -8.93 2.45
CA CYS A 18 -2.91 -9.88 2.24
C CYS A 18 -3.19 -10.81 1.06
N GLU A 19 -4.40 -11.32 0.97
CA GLU A 19 -4.82 -12.19 -0.14
C GLU A 19 -4.78 -11.44 -1.46
N ALA A 20 -5.32 -10.23 -1.49
CA ALA A 20 -5.38 -9.43 -2.72
C ALA A 20 -3.99 -9.03 -3.21
N ALA A 21 -3.08 -8.75 -2.29
CA ALA A 21 -1.71 -8.35 -2.64
C ALA A 21 -0.77 -9.54 -2.88
N GLY A 22 -1.16 -10.72 -2.42
CA GLY A 22 -0.29 -11.89 -2.50
C GLY A 22 0.89 -11.80 -1.55
N LEU A 23 0.70 -11.18 -0.39
CA LEU A 23 1.75 -10.95 0.61
C LEU A 23 1.40 -11.63 1.92
N SER A 24 2.44 -11.87 2.74
CA SER A 24 2.24 -12.40 4.09
C SER A 24 1.70 -11.30 5.01
N MET A 25 1.04 -11.71 6.09
CA MET A 25 0.52 -10.78 7.09
C MET A 25 1.63 -9.92 7.67
N GLY A 26 2.81 -10.51 7.94
CA GLY A 26 3.95 -9.77 8.48
C GLY A 26 4.44 -8.67 7.55
N ALA A 27 4.49 -8.95 6.25
CA ALA A 27 4.91 -7.96 5.26
C ALA A 27 3.92 -6.79 5.20
N VAL A 28 2.63 -7.09 5.24
CA VAL A 28 1.59 -6.05 5.20
C VAL A 28 1.62 -5.22 6.49
N PHE A 29 1.76 -5.86 7.65
CA PHE A 29 1.82 -5.14 8.92
C PHE A 29 2.97 -4.14 8.99
N LYS A 30 4.13 -4.50 8.44
CA LYS A 30 5.28 -3.59 8.42
C LYS A 30 4.98 -2.29 7.67
N LEU A 31 4.14 -2.36 6.65
CA LEU A 31 3.84 -1.21 5.81
C LEU A 31 2.60 -0.44 6.24
N THR A 32 1.73 -1.05 7.06
CA THR A 32 0.51 -0.39 7.51
C THR A 32 0.63 0.25 8.89
N ARG A 33 1.65 -0.10 9.66
CA ARG A 33 1.83 0.44 11.00
C ARG A 33 2.15 1.94 10.95
N PRO A 34 1.84 2.71 12.02
CA PRO A 34 2.20 4.12 12.09
C PRO A 34 3.71 4.32 11.94
N GLY A 35 4.11 5.30 11.15
CA GLY A 35 5.52 5.59 10.92
C GLY A 35 6.19 4.72 9.88
N ALA A 36 5.44 3.84 9.18
CA ALA A 36 6.01 3.04 8.11
C ALA A 36 6.50 3.94 6.97
N GLU A 37 7.73 3.68 6.50
CA GLU A 37 8.33 4.45 5.42
C GLU A 37 8.36 3.60 4.14
N LEU A 38 7.54 3.98 3.17
CA LEU A 38 7.45 3.23 1.91
C LEU A 38 8.74 3.26 1.11
N GLU A 39 9.51 4.34 1.22
CA GLU A 39 10.79 4.47 0.52
C GLU A 39 11.83 3.45 0.99
N ARG A 40 11.65 2.86 2.16
CA ARG A 40 12.54 1.82 2.68
C ARG A 40 12.07 0.42 2.38
N ALA A 41 10.85 0.28 1.87
CA ALA A 41 10.33 -1.03 1.50
C ALA A 41 10.85 -1.43 0.13
N GLN A 42 10.85 -2.75 -0.14
CA GLN A 42 11.18 -3.23 -1.46
C GLN A 42 10.08 -2.77 -2.43
N LEU A 43 10.50 -2.22 -3.57
CA LEU A 43 9.56 -1.69 -4.56
C LEU A 43 8.55 -2.75 -5.02
N GLY A 44 9.01 -3.98 -5.23
CA GLY A 44 8.12 -5.07 -5.63
C GLY A 44 7.01 -5.32 -4.63
N THR A 45 7.32 -5.24 -3.32
CA THR A 45 6.32 -5.40 -2.25
C THR A 45 5.31 -4.26 -2.29
N VAL A 46 5.79 -3.02 -2.44
CA VAL A 46 4.90 -1.85 -2.50
C VAL A 46 4.00 -1.93 -3.73
N MET A 47 4.53 -2.38 -4.87
CA MET A 47 3.74 -2.55 -6.08
C MET A 47 2.64 -3.59 -5.92
N LYS A 48 2.93 -4.71 -5.26
CA LYS A 48 1.92 -5.73 -4.96
C LYS A 48 0.82 -5.17 -4.07
N LEU A 49 1.20 -4.40 -3.07
CA LEU A 49 0.25 -3.77 -2.17
C LEU A 49 -0.63 -2.77 -2.92
N ALA A 50 -0.05 -1.95 -3.76
CA ALA A 50 -0.78 -0.99 -4.58
C ALA A 50 -1.77 -1.70 -5.50
N ALA A 51 -1.36 -2.79 -6.13
CA ALA A 51 -2.26 -3.57 -6.98
C ALA A 51 -3.43 -4.15 -6.20
N GLY A 52 -3.17 -4.67 -4.99
CA GLY A 52 -4.21 -5.21 -4.13
C GLY A 52 -5.18 -4.15 -3.63
N LEU A 53 -4.74 -2.91 -3.51
CA LEU A 53 -5.56 -1.79 -3.05
C LEU A 53 -6.23 -1.01 -4.19
N GLY A 54 -5.96 -1.36 -5.45
CA GLY A 54 -6.44 -0.57 -6.56
C GLY A 54 -5.87 0.84 -6.51
N ALA A 55 -4.58 0.96 -6.26
CA ALA A 55 -3.90 2.23 -6.05
C ALA A 55 -2.70 2.35 -6.99
N VAL A 56 -2.17 3.56 -7.10
CA VAL A 56 -0.92 3.82 -7.82
C VAL A 56 0.09 4.39 -6.86
N ILE A 57 1.36 4.13 -7.12
CA ILE A 57 2.46 4.70 -6.36
C ILE A 57 3.18 5.72 -7.24
N THR A 58 3.63 6.80 -6.59
CA THR A 58 4.43 7.83 -7.24
C THR A 58 5.77 7.91 -6.53
N VAL A 59 6.85 7.84 -7.27
CA VAL A 59 8.20 7.96 -6.74
C VAL A 59 8.78 9.27 -7.26
N ASP A 60 9.20 10.14 -6.35
CA ASP A 60 9.81 11.41 -6.70
C ASP A 60 10.94 11.72 -5.70
N PRO A 61 11.70 12.82 -5.90
CA PRO A 61 12.81 13.14 -5.00
C PRO A 61 12.40 13.37 -3.54
N GLU A 62 11.13 13.62 -3.28
CA GLU A 62 10.63 13.84 -1.93
C GLU A 62 10.19 12.55 -1.24
N GLY A 63 10.10 11.44 -1.98
CA GLY A 63 9.76 10.14 -1.43
C GLY A 63 8.77 9.36 -2.27
N VAL A 64 8.10 8.42 -1.61
CA VAL A 64 7.12 7.54 -2.25
C VAL A 64 5.75 7.84 -1.68
N THR A 65 4.79 8.10 -2.56
CA THR A 65 3.40 8.33 -2.16
C THR A 65 2.50 7.28 -2.80
N ILE A 66 1.38 7.00 -2.13
CA ILE A 66 0.38 6.06 -2.63
C ILE A 66 -0.98 6.73 -2.57
N ARG A 67 -1.80 6.52 -3.60
CA ARG A 67 -3.13 7.12 -3.66
C ARG A 67 -4.07 6.24 -4.50
N PRO A 68 -5.40 6.40 -4.33
CA PRO A 68 -6.35 5.62 -5.13
C PRO A 68 -6.16 5.85 -6.62
N GLN A 69 -6.35 4.79 -7.39
CA GLN A 69 -6.18 4.84 -8.85
C GLN A 69 -7.10 5.89 -9.49
N GLU A 70 -8.30 6.06 -8.95
CA GLU A 70 -9.26 7.02 -9.48
C GLU A 70 -8.83 8.48 -9.32
N GLU A 71 -7.91 8.75 -8.38
CA GLU A 71 -7.35 10.09 -8.17
C GLU A 71 -6.09 10.35 -8.99
N ALA A 72 -5.57 9.34 -9.68
CA ALA A 72 -4.29 9.41 -10.37
C ALA A 72 -4.39 9.90 -11.81
N LYS A 73 -5.52 10.37 -12.22
CA LYS A 73 -5.74 10.85 -13.59
C LYS A 73 -5.19 12.24 -13.80
#